data_39534ac8127f9689aaf976088ad72779
#
_entry.id   39534ac8127f9689aaf976088ad72779
#
_cell.length_a   1.000
_cell.length_b   1.000
_cell.length_c   1.000
_cell.angle_alpha   90.00
_cell.angle_beta   90.00
_cell.angle_gamma   90.00
#
_symmetry.space_group_name_H-M   'P 1'
#
loop_
_entity.id
_entity.type
_entity.pdbx_description
1 polymer ?
#
loop_
_entity_poly.entity_id
_entity_poly.type
_entity_poly.pdbx_seq_one_letter_code
_entity_poly.pdbx_strand_id
1 'polypeptide(L)'
;MRTSVSALPIFLVSITWNYGLGMTYVVVPLYARQQGLSGVEIGLLFSMPVFFQVVFNLIGGAYTDRIGGRKIMLLACFLLGFGALEFIFARGFWALFAGQVLLVLARAGFWPATWSLASELPGPRSQQLGRLNALTNVGQIAGTVSAGFILAFAGFTASFVTLAAMGFLSMVAGLPAKQLPRKPAEPGRSLFANYGVLLKRPLIWYTVACAYLSALPFSLSMSFYPLLLKDYGYESQASGILIALRAVGSIAAGLVAARFVKTGAASLSPVIAGVSVALSVGLIPVLNNAWFIGFLMLVVGLGSGIMTLYFQITMSDYTAQAERGSALALGGLGWGFSHLTTPLAMGYLEDHVGLVPGFYVLGAFALCWTGTLALMRPWAFAKTRPSG
;
A
#
# COMPACT_ATOMS: atom_id res chain seq x y z
N MET A 1 8.88 35.45 16.63
CA MET A 1 7.81 34.50 17.00
C MET A 1 7.85 33.30 16.07
N ARG A 2 8.34 32.12 16.52
CA ARG A 2 8.23 30.88 15.76
C ARG A 2 6.75 30.49 15.77
N THR A 3 6.06 30.64 14.67
CA THR A 3 4.71 30.14 14.52
C THR A 3 4.75 28.62 14.70
N SER A 4 4.24 28.13 15.82
CA SER A 4 4.17 26.70 16.09
C SER A 4 3.29 26.04 15.02
N VAL A 5 3.85 25.15 14.23
CA VAL A 5 3.09 24.35 13.27
C VAL A 5 2.30 23.32 14.08
N SER A 6 0.97 23.43 14.03
CA SER A 6 0.09 22.47 14.70
C SER A 6 0.15 21.11 13.97
N ALA A 7 0.35 20.04 14.71
CA ALA A 7 0.33 18.66 14.18
C ALA A 7 -1.10 18.17 13.90
N LEU A 8 -2.09 18.73 14.59
CA LEU A 8 -3.47 18.26 14.58
C LEU A 8 -4.09 18.17 13.17
N PRO A 9 -3.97 19.19 12.28
CA PRO A 9 -4.54 19.08 10.94
C PRO A 9 -3.95 17.93 10.14
N ILE A 10 -2.62 17.73 10.19
CA ILE A 10 -1.95 16.68 9.43
C ILE A 10 -2.38 15.30 9.92
N PHE A 11 -2.53 15.11 11.23
CA PHE A 11 -2.96 13.86 11.82
C PHE A 11 -4.45 13.56 11.56
N LEU A 12 -5.33 14.58 11.61
CA LEU A 12 -6.74 14.44 11.25
C LEU A 12 -6.89 14.06 9.77
N VAL A 13 -6.16 14.73 8.89
CA VAL A 13 -6.12 14.36 7.46
C VAL A 13 -5.67 12.91 7.28
N SER A 14 -4.63 12.49 8.02
CA SER A 14 -4.14 11.12 7.90
C SER A 14 -5.20 10.08 8.29
N ILE A 15 -5.93 10.28 9.37
CA ILE A 15 -6.98 9.36 9.81
C ILE A 15 -8.14 9.34 8.80
N THR A 16 -8.68 10.52 8.46
CA THR A 16 -9.89 10.61 7.64
C THR A 16 -9.65 10.18 6.20
N TRP A 17 -8.50 10.53 5.63
CA TRP A 17 -8.13 10.11 4.28
C TRP A 17 -7.92 8.59 4.21
N ASN A 18 -7.22 8.01 5.20
CA ASN A 18 -6.99 6.56 5.24
C ASN A 18 -8.24 5.78 5.62
N TYR A 19 -9.18 6.38 6.35
CA TYR A 19 -10.50 5.80 6.50
C TYR A 19 -11.18 5.63 5.13
N GLY A 20 -11.22 6.68 4.31
CA GLY A 20 -11.72 6.61 2.95
C GLY A 20 -10.97 5.55 2.11
N LEU A 21 -9.63 5.55 2.16
CA LEU A 21 -8.84 4.56 1.45
C LEU A 21 -9.18 3.13 1.89
N GLY A 22 -9.33 2.87 3.19
CA GLY A 22 -9.71 1.57 3.73
C GLY A 22 -11.07 1.08 3.22
N MET A 23 -12.02 2.00 3.04
CA MET A 23 -13.33 1.66 2.45
C MET A 23 -13.21 1.11 1.03
N THR A 24 -12.28 1.64 0.22
CA THR A 24 -12.10 1.20 -1.17
C THR A 24 -11.77 -0.28 -1.29
N TYR A 25 -11.15 -0.89 -0.28
CA TYR A 25 -10.72 -2.29 -0.31
C TYR A 25 -11.89 -3.29 -0.30
N VAL A 26 -13.04 -2.89 0.21
CA VAL A 26 -14.24 -3.72 0.23
C VAL A 26 -15.22 -3.29 -0.86
N VAL A 27 -15.46 -1.97 -0.95
CA VAL A 27 -16.56 -1.44 -1.78
C VAL A 27 -16.26 -1.55 -3.27
N VAL A 28 -15.06 -1.15 -3.70
CA VAL A 28 -14.75 -1.06 -5.15
C VAL A 28 -14.73 -2.43 -5.84
N PRO A 29 -14.04 -3.48 -5.33
CA PRO A 29 -14.03 -4.78 -6.00
C PRO A 29 -15.40 -5.45 -6.00
N LEU A 30 -16.17 -5.33 -4.92
CA LEU A 30 -17.53 -5.88 -4.85
C LEU A 30 -18.48 -5.13 -5.81
N TYR A 31 -18.32 -3.82 -5.96
CA TYR A 31 -19.10 -3.04 -6.91
C TYR A 31 -18.74 -3.38 -8.36
N ALA A 32 -17.45 -3.54 -8.67
CA ALA A 32 -17.00 -3.97 -10.00
C ALA A 32 -17.61 -5.34 -10.37
N ARG A 33 -17.63 -6.30 -9.43
CA ARG A 33 -18.30 -7.59 -9.60
C ARG A 33 -19.80 -7.44 -9.79
N GLN A 34 -20.46 -6.57 -9.02
CA GLN A 34 -21.89 -6.30 -9.19
C GLN A 34 -22.22 -5.70 -10.56
N GLN A 35 -21.31 -4.92 -11.15
CA GLN A 35 -21.45 -4.37 -12.52
C GLN A 35 -21.21 -5.43 -13.62
N GLY A 36 -20.92 -6.68 -13.24
CA GLY A 36 -20.70 -7.78 -14.17
C GLY A 36 -19.29 -7.83 -14.78
N LEU A 37 -18.32 -7.14 -14.22
CA LEU A 37 -16.93 -7.19 -14.71
C LEU A 37 -16.36 -8.60 -14.51
N SER A 38 -15.66 -9.10 -15.55
CA SER A 38 -14.88 -10.33 -15.49
C SER A 38 -13.68 -10.22 -14.56
N GLY A 39 -13.03 -11.33 -14.23
CA GLY A 39 -11.82 -11.35 -13.43
C GLY A 39 -10.70 -10.53 -14.08
N VAL A 40 -10.50 -10.66 -15.39
CA VAL A 40 -9.52 -9.86 -16.15
C VAL A 40 -9.83 -8.37 -16.06
N GLU A 41 -11.08 -7.96 -16.24
CA GLU A 41 -11.48 -6.55 -16.14
C GLU A 41 -11.26 -6.01 -14.74
N ILE A 42 -11.57 -6.77 -13.69
CA ILE A 42 -11.26 -6.39 -12.29
C ILE A 42 -9.76 -6.31 -12.08
N GLY A 43 -9.00 -7.27 -12.60
CA GLY A 43 -7.54 -7.24 -12.56
C GLY A 43 -6.96 -5.98 -13.21
N LEU A 44 -7.44 -5.62 -14.40
CA LEU A 44 -7.06 -4.41 -15.12
C LEU A 44 -7.46 -3.13 -14.37
N LEU A 45 -8.66 -3.12 -13.78
CA LEU A 45 -9.18 -1.99 -12.99
C LEU A 45 -8.23 -1.61 -11.85
N PHE A 46 -7.62 -2.59 -11.19
CA PHE A 46 -6.69 -2.35 -10.08
C PHE A 46 -5.23 -2.22 -10.51
N SER A 47 -4.83 -2.82 -11.63
CA SER A 47 -3.45 -2.85 -12.12
C SER A 47 -3.07 -1.64 -12.97
N MET A 48 -3.84 -1.37 -14.04
CA MET A 48 -3.45 -0.33 -15.00
C MET A 48 -3.31 1.08 -14.40
N PRO A 49 -4.18 1.53 -13.46
CA PRO A 49 -4.00 2.83 -12.83
C PRO A 49 -2.69 2.98 -12.06
N VAL A 50 -2.09 1.86 -11.58
CA VAL A 50 -0.80 1.89 -10.87
C VAL A 50 0.34 2.39 -11.76
N PHE A 51 0.26 2.18 -13.07
CA PHE A 51 1.20 2.76 -14.02
C PHE A 51 1.26 4.28 -13.89
N PHE A 52 0.10 4.94 -13.82
CA PHE A 52 0.03 6.38 -13.58
C PHE A 52 0.65 6.75 -12.22
N GLN A 53 0.41 5.95 -11.16
CA GLN A 53 1.02 6.18 -9.85
C GLN A 53 2.55 6.14 -9.91
N VAL A 54 3.13 5.17 -10.60
CA VAL A 54 4.59 5.05 -10.76
C VAL A 54 5.15 6.26 -11.49
N VAL A 55 4.54 6.65 -12.60
CA VAL A 55 4.93 7.83 -13.38
C VAL A 55 4.82 9.11 -12.52
N PHE A 56 3.70 9.29 -11.83
CA PHE A 56 3.49 10.47 -10.97
C PHE A 56 4.39 10.47 -9.73
N ASN A 57 4.76 9.32 -9.16
CA ASN A 57 5.72 9.25 -8.07
C ASN A 57 7.12 9.69 -8.52
N LEU A 58 7.54 9.32 -9.74
CA LEU A 58 8.83 9.73 -10.31
C LEU A 58 8.88 11.23 -10.59
N ILE A 59 7.77 11.80 -11.07
CA ILE A 59 7.64 13.22 -11.39
C ILE A 59 7.25 14.03 -10.14
N GLY A 60 6.41 13.46 -9.27
CA GLY A 60 5.75 14.11 -8.15
C GLY A 60 6.72 14.56 -7.04
N GLY A 61 7.85 13.87 -6.85
CA GLY A 61 8.90 14.32 -5.93
C GLY A 61 9.39 15.72 -6.28
N ALA A 62 9.68 15.97 -7.57
CA ALA A 62 10.11 17.27 -8.05
C ALA A 62 8.99 18.34 -7.99
N TYR A 63 7.74 17.92 -8.23
CA TYR A 63 6.59 18.82 -8.14
C TYR A 63 6.21 19.15 -6.69
N THR A 64 6.32 18.19 -5.77
CA THR A 64 6.08 18.43 -4.33
C THR A 64 7.03 19.49 -3.79
N ASP A 65 8.26 19.51 -4.28
CA ASP A 65 9.25 20.51 -3.88
C ASP A 65 8.95 21.91 -4.45
N ARG A 66 8.31 22.01 -5.61
CA ARG A 66 7.96 23.28 -6.25
C ARG A 66 6.62 23.86 -5.80
N ILE A 67 5.58 23.02 -5.77
CA ILE A 67 4.19 23.44 -5.49
C ILE A 67 3.90 23.51 -3.99
N GLY A 68 4.61 22.70 -3.19
CA GLY A 68 4.45 22.60 -1.74
C GLY A 68 3.55 21.45 -1.31
N GLY A 69 3.97 20.73 -0.27
CA GLY A 69 3.28 19.52 0.23
C GLY A 69 1.82 19.77 0.63
N ARG A 70 1.50 20.94 1.22
CA ARG A 70 0.12 21.26 1.63
C ARG A 70 -0.85 21.27 0.44
N LYS A 71 -0.48 21.92 -0.67
CA LYS A 71 -1.35 22.01 -1.85
C LYS A 71 -1.60 20.63 -2.47
N ILE A 72 -0.54 19.81 -2.54
CA ILE A 72 -0.62 18.44 -3.08
C ILE A 72 -1.47 17.55 -2.17
N MET A 73 -1.32 17.66 -0.85
CA MET A 73 -2.16 16.94 0.12
C MET A 73 -3.65 17.30 -0.04
N LEU A 74 -3.96 18.59 -0.16
CA LEU A 74 -5.36 19.04 -0.37
C LEU A 74 -5.92 18.56 -1.72
N LEU A 75 -5.12 18.61 -2.79
CA LEU A 75 -5.52 18.05 -4.08
C LEU A 75 -5.76 16.55 -3.98
N ALA A 76 -4.92 15.81 -3.28
CA ALA A 76 -5.11 14.37 -3.07
C ALA A 76 -6.41 14.08 -2.29
N CYS A 77 -6.76 14.90 -1.29
CA CYS A 77 -8.02 14.78 -0.56
C CYS A 77 -9.23 15.08 -1.47
N PHE A 78 -9.13 16.11 -2.30
CA PHE A 78 -10.15 16.43 -3.29
C PHE A 78 -10.35 15.30 -4.30
N LEU A 79 -9.25 14.75 -4.85
CA LEU A 79 -9.30 13.63 -5.81
C LEU A 79 -9.92 12.37 -5.20
N LEU A 80 -9.67 12.09 -3.91
CA LEU A 80 -10.32 10.99 -3.20
C LEU A 80 -11.84 11.20 -3.15
N GLY A 81 -12.28 12.39 -2.73
CA GLY A 81 -13.70 12.72 -2.62
C GLY A 81 -14.39 12.73 -3.98
N PHE A 82 -13.77 13.34 -4.98
CA PHE A 82 -14.32 13.45 -6.33
C PHE A 82 -14.38 12.09 -7.04
N GLY A 83 -13.31 11.27 -6.93
CA GLY A 83 -13.30 9.92 -7.45
C GLY A 83 -14.37 9.03 -6.81
N ALA A 84 -14.63 9.22 -5.51
CA ALA A 84 -15.72 8.52 -4.82
C ALA A 84 -17.11 8.92 -5.32
N LEU A 85 -17.34 10.20 -5.61
CA LEU A 85 -18.59 10.66 -6.20
C LEU A 85 -18.80 10.09 -7.60
N GLU A 86 -17.73 9.98 -8.38
CA GLU A 86 -17.79 9.40 -9.72
C GLU A 86 -18.32 7.95 -9.68
N PHE A 87 -17.88 7.13 -8.71
CA PHE A 87 -18.36 5.75 -8.57
C PHE A 87 -19.88 5.63 -8.35
N ILE A 88 -20.54 6.65 -7.81
CA ILE A 88 -22.00 6.63 -7.65
C ILE A 88 -22.72 6.52 -9.01
N PHE A 89 -22.14 7.18 -10.01
CA PHE A 89 -22.70 7.24 -11.36
C PHE A 89 -22.02 6.27 -12.33
N ALA A 90 -20.85 5.73 -11.97
CA ALA A 90 -20.06 4.87 -12.82
C ALA A 90 -20.83 3.59 -13.21
N ARG A 91 -20.84 3.28 -14.50
CA ARG A 91 -21.39 2.04 -15.05
C ARG A 91 -20.40 1.47 -16.06
N GLY A 92 -20.16 0.16 -15.94
CA GLY A 92 -19.21 -0.54 -16.81
C GLY A 92 -17.74 -0.19 -16.56
N PHE A 93 -16.87 -0.90 -17.29
CA PHE A 93 -15.42 -0.88 -17.05
C PHE A 93 -14.80 0.52 -17.13
N TRP A 94 -15.06 1.27 -18.20
CA TRP A 94 -14.34 2.55 -18.44
C TRP A 94 -14.69 3.64 -17.44
N ALA A 95 -15.94 3.69 -16.96
CA ALA A 95 -16.33 4.64 -15.92
C ALA A 95 -15.68 4.26 -14.59
N LEU A 96 -15.72 2.97 -14.18
CA LEU A 96 -15.03 2.50 -12.98
C LEU A 96 -13.52 2.72 -13.06
N PHE A 97 -12.94 2.54 -14.25
CA PHE A 97 -11.52 2.79 -14.49
C PHE A 97 -11.15 4.26 -14.28
N ALA A 98 -11.98 5.20 -14.76
CA ALA A 98 -11.76 6.63 -14.53
C ALA A 98 -11.77 6.98 -13.04
N GLY A 99 -12.76 6.49 -12.28
CA GLY A 99 -12.79 6.64 -10.83
C GLY A 99 -11.56 6.05 -10.15
N GLN A 100 -11.15 4.86 -10.56
CA GLN A 100 -9.97 4.21 -9.99
C GLN A 100 -8.66 4.96 -10.31
N VAL A 101 -8.54 5.56 -11.49
CA VAL A 101 -7.42 6.46 -11.83
C VAL A 101 -7.38 7.64 -10.88
N LEU A 102 -8.52 8.29 -10.59
CA LEU A 102 -8.59 9.39 -9.63
C LEU A 102 -8.13 8.97 -8.23
N LEU A 103 -8.57 7.79 -7.74
CA LEU A 103 -8.15 7.25 -6.46
C LEU A 103 -6.64 6.95 -6.41
N VAL A 104 -6.09 6.45 -7.50
CA VAL A 104 -4.65 6.15 -7.60
C VAL A 104 -3.82 7.42 -7.65
N LEU A 105 -4.26 8.44 -8.39
CA LEU A 105 -3.63 9.76 -8.40
C LEU A 105 -3.69 10.44 -7.03
N ALA A 106 -4.81 10.29 -6.32
CA ALA A 106 -4.93 10.75 -4.94
C ALA A 106 -3.85 10.09 -4.06
N ARG A 107 -3.66 8.77 -4.16
CA ARG A 107 -2.60 8.05 -3.41
C ARG A 107 -1.20 8.51 -3.78
N ALA A 108 -0.92 8.73 -5.06
CA ALA A 108 0.38 9.19 -5.54
C ALA A 108 0.78 10.55 -4.95
N GLY A 109 -0.17 11.46 -4.77
CA GLY A 109 0.06 12.77 -4.16
C GLY A 109 0.07 12.75 -2.63
N PHE A 110 -0.79 11.95 -2.01
CA PHE A 110 -1.03 11.98 -0.57
C PHE A 110 0.21 11.59 0.25
N TRP A 111 0.81 10.45 -0.04
CA TRP A 111 1.89 9.89 0.77
C TRP A 111 3.14 10.77 0.84
N PRO A 112 3.73 11.21 -0.30
CA PRO A 112 4.90 12.09 -0.26
C PRO A 112 4.60 13.42 0.43
N ALA A 113 3.42 13.98 0.21
CA ALA A 113 3.02 15.26 0.77
C ALA A 113 2.86 15.18 2.29
N THR A 114 2.15 14.17 2.80
CA THR A 114 1.92 14.04 4.25
C THR A 114 3.18 13.65 5.02
N TRP A 115 4.04 12.77 4.46
CA TRP A 115 5.34 12.47 5.07
C TRP A 115 6.24 13.69 5.14
N SER A 116 6.25 14.50 4.08
CA SER A 116 6.99 15.75 4.05
C SER A 116 6.51 16.70 5.15
N LEU A 117 5.19 16.96 5.23
CA LEU A 117 4.60 17.85 6.22
C LEU A 117 4.81 17.33 7.66
N ALA A 118 4.65 16.02 7.89
CA ALA A 118 4.88 15.42 9.19
C ALA A 118 6.35 15.51 9.63
N SER A 119 7.30 15.45 8.69
CA SER A 119 8.71 15.60 8.98
C SER A 119 9.13 17.03 9.37
N GLU A 120 8.29 18.02 9.11
CA GLU A 120 8.48 19.43 9.45
C GLU A 120 7.86 19.78 10.82
N LEU A 121 7.12 18.85 11.45
CA LEU A 121 6.49 19.07 12.76
C LEU A 121 7.53 19.19 13.88
N PRO A 122 7.22 19.96 14.96
CA PRO A 122 8.09 20.08 16.13
C PRO A 122 8.35 18.72 16.81
N GLY A 123 9.57 18.47 17.24
CA GLY A 123 10.00 17.26 17.94
C GLY A 123 10.79 16.29 17.06
N PRO A 124 11.14 15.11 17.60
CA PRO A 124 11.90 14.11 16.86
C PRO A 124 11.16 13.63 15.63
N ARG A 125 11.78 13.69 14.46
CA ARG A 125 11.19 13.31 13.17
C ARG A 125 10.65 11.87 13.16
N SER A 126 11.40 10.95 13.77
CA SER A 126 10.99 9.53 13.91
C SER A 126 9.67 9.38 14.67
N GLN A 127 9.50 10.18 15.75
CA GLN A 127 8.26 10.16 16.54
C GLN A 127 7.06 10.69 15.74
N GLN A 128 7.23 11.79 14.98
CA GLN A 128 6.14 12.36 14.18
C GLN A 128 5.72 11.42 13.03
N LEU A 129 6.69 10.84 12.34
CA LEU A 129 6.41 9.85 11.30
C LEU A 129 5.82 8.56 11.88
N GLY A 130 6.26 8.13 13.06
CA GLY A 130 5.68 6.98 13.76
C GLY A 130 4.21 7.22 14.14
N ARG A 131 3.88 8.41 14.68
CA ARG A 131 2.49 8.81 14.97
C ARG A 131 1.64 8.88 13.70
N LEU A 132 2.17 9.46 12.62
CA LEU A 132 1.48 9.51 11.34
C LEU A 132 1.13 8.12 10.85
N ASN A 133 2.11 7.18 10.87
CA ASN A 133 1.89 5.80 10.43
C ASN A 133 0.87 5.05 11.31
N ALA A 134 0.89 5.26 12.62
CA ALA A 134 -0.09 4.67 13.53
C ALA A 134 -1.51 5.15 13.20
N LEU A 135 -1.70 6.46 13.02
CA LEU A 135 -2.98 7.06 12.68
C LEU A 135 -3.47 6.65 11.28
N THR A 136 -2.57 6.52 10.33
CA THR A 136 -2.84 5.94 9.02
C THR A 136 -3.46 4.55 9.13
N ASN A 137 -2.83 3.67 9.89
CA ASN A 137 -3.32 2.30 10.06
C ASN A 137 -4.66 2.26 10.81
N VAL A 138 -4.84 3.08 11.84
CA VAL A 138 -6.13 3.20 12.55
C VAL A 138 -7.23 3.63 11.59
N GLY A 139 -6.99 4.68 10.79
CA GLY A 139 -7.94 5.12 9.77
C GLY A 139 -8.28 4.02 8.78
N GLN A 140 -7.27 3.35 8.24
CA GLN A 140 -7.44 2.28 7.26
C GLN A 140 -8.26 1.10 7.81
N ILE A 141 -7.93 0.62 9.01
CA ILE A 141 -8.68 -0.48 9.67
C ILE A 141 -10.13 -0.05 9.90
N ALA A 142 -10.34 1.12 10.49
CA ALA A 142 -11.67 1.64 10.76
C ALA A 142 -12.49 1.78 9.47
N GLY A 143 -11.88 2.29 8.39
CA GLY A 143 -12.52 2.42 7.08
C GLY A 143 -12.87 1.07 6.46
N THR A 144 -11.98 0.08 6.52
CA THR A 144 -12.22 -1.25 5.96
C THR A 144 -13.35 -1.98 6.70
N VAL A 145 -13.36 -1.91 8.03
CA VAL A 145 -14.41 -2.52 8.86
C VAL A 145 -15.74 -1.82 8.61
N SER A 146 -15.80 -0.50 8.72
CA SER A 146 -17.05 0.25 8.54
C SER A 146 -17.60 0.14 7.13
N ALA A 147 -16.75 0.01 6.11
CA ALA A 147 -17.20 -0.23 4.73
C ALA A 147 -18.05 -1.48 4.60
N GLY A 148 -17.65 -2.57 5.27
CA GLY A 148 -18.43 -3.81 5.32
C GLY A 148 -19.82 -3.61 5.93
N PHE A 149 -19.90 -2.88 7.06
CA PHE A 149 -21.18 -2.57 7.72
C PHE A 149 -22.04 -1.62 6.87
N ILE A 150 -21.48 -0.51 6.38
CA ILE A 150 -22.24 0.45 5.57
C ILE A 150 -22.77 -0.22 4.30
N LEU A 151 -21.94 -1.04 3.65
CA LEU A 151 -22.34 -1.76 2.45
C LEU A 151 -23.49 -2.73 2.72
N ALA A 152 -23.45 -3.45 3.83
CA ALA A 152 -24.48 -4.43 4.18
C ALA A 152 -25.82 -3.79 4.53
N PHE A 153 -25.80 -2.67 5.29
CA PHE A 153 -27.02 -2.05 5.78
C PHE A 153 -27.58 -0.95 4.88
N ALA A 154 -26.73 -0.27 4.11
CA ALA A 154 -27.11 0.91 3.35
C ALA A 154 -26.70 0.86 1.86
N GLY A 155 -26.00 -0.19 1.44
CA GLY A 155 -25.66 -0.44 0.05
C GLY A 155 -24.51 0.40 -0.52
N PHE A 156 -24.25 0.25 -1.82
CA PHE A 156 -23.10 0.84 -2.50
C PHE A 156 -23.15 2.37 -2.55
N THR A 157 -24.33 2.94 -2.83
CA THR A 157 -24.48 4.40 -2.92
C THR A 157 -24.09 5.07 -1.59
N ALA A 158 -24.58 4.56 -0.45
CA ALA A 158 -24.23 5.08 0.86
C ALA A 158 -22.73 4.90 1.17
N SER A 159 -22.15 3.79 0.73
CA SER A 159 -20.71 3.54 0.87
C SER A 159 -19.88 4.56 0.09
N PHE A 160 -20.23 4.86 -1.15
CA PHE A 160 -19.54 5.86 -1.96
C PHE A 160 -19.77 7.30 -1.47
N VAL A 161 -20.98 7.63 -1.00
CA VAL A 161 -21.25 8.93 -0.34
C VAL A 161 -20.40 9.09 0.91
N THR A 162 -20.29 8.05 1.76
CA THR A 162 -19.43 8.07 2.94
C THR A 162 -17.96 8.24 2.56
N LEU A 163 -17.49 7.50 1.55
CA LEU A 163 -16.14 7.62 1.02
C LEU A 163 -15.86 9.05 0.51
N ALA A 164 -16.79 9.63 -0.24
CA ALA A 164 -16.69 11.01 -0.73
C ALA A 164 -16.64 12.01 0.42
N ALA A 165 -17.53 11.83 1.41
CA ALA A 165 -17.56 12.67 2.62
C ALA A 165 -16.22 12.63 3.36
N MET A 166 -15.59 11.45 3.50
CA MET A 166 -14.28 11.33 4.12
C MET A 166 -13.17 12.01 3.31
N GLY A 167 -13.22 11.97 1.98
CA GLY A 167 -12.30 12.72 1.12
C GLY A 167 -12.41 14.23 1.32
N PHE A 168 -13.63 14.77 1.30
CA PHE A 168 -13.86 16.21 1.51
C PHE A 168 -13.63 16.63 2.96
N LEU A 169 -13.97 15.80 3.95
CA LEU A 169 -13.65 16.04 5.35
C LEU A 169 -12.14 16.12 5.56
N SER A 170 -11.38 15.24 4.91
CA SER A 170 -9.92 15.28 4.91
C SER A 170 -9.39 16.59 4.32
N MET A 171 -9.99 17.06 3.23
CA MET A 171 -9.63 18.34 2.62
C MET A 171 -9.87 19.49 3.59
N VAL A 172 -11.06 19.56 4.21
CA VAL A 172 -11.41 20.60 5.20
C VAL A 172 -10.47 20.53 6.41
N ALA A 173 -10.21 19.34 6.96
CA ALA A 173 -9.27 19.15 8.06
C ALA A 173 -7.84 19.61 7.73
N GLY A 174 -7.46 19.54 6.45
CA GLY A 174 -6.15 19.96 5.95
C GLY A 174 -6.02 21.47 5.68
N LEU A 175 -7.12 22.22 5.57
CA LEU A 175 -7.07 23.66 5.28
C LEU A 175 -6.23 24.46 6.29
N PRO A 176 -6.29 24.22 7.61
CA PRO A 176 -5.46 24.92 8.57
C PRO A 176 -4.01 24.43 8.66
N ALA A 177 -3.63 23.36 7.93
CA ALA A 177 -2.25 22.88 7.92
C ALA A 177 -1.31 23.98 7.41
N LYS A 178 -0.26 24.27 8.17
CA LYS A 178 0.77 25.22 7.80
C LYS A 178 1.98 24.49 7.25
N GLN A 179 2.58 25.05 6.22
CA GLN A 179 3.83 24.57 5.65
C GLN A 179 4.92 25.60 5.93
N LEU A 180 6.08 25.13 6.39
CA LEU A 180 7.24 26.00 6.56
C LEU A 180 7.78 26.45 5.20
N PRO A 181 8.28 27.69 5.08
CA PRO A 181 8.97 28.14 3.87
C PRO A 181 10.14 27.21 3.59
N ARG A 182 10.18 26.61 2.39
CA ARG A 182 11.29 25.76 1.98
C ARG A 182 12.39 26.59 1.33
N LYS A 183 13.64 26.19 1.60
CA LYS A 183 14.77 26.63 0.76
C LYS A 183 14.56 26.04 -0.63
N PRO A 184 14.78 26.84 -1.69
CA PRO A 184 14.78 26.33 -3.06
C PRO A 184 15.73 25.12 -3.15
N ALA A 185 15.31 24.07 -3.85
CA ALA A 185 16.20 22.95 -4.14
C ALA A 185 17.44 23.47 -4.87
N GLU A 186 18.62 23.01 -4.49
CA GLU A 186 19.87 23.42 -5.15
C GLU A 186 19.77 23.11 -6.66
N PRO A 187 19.95 24.12 -7.53
CA PRO A 187 19.92 23.91 -8.97
C PRO A 187 21.06 22.94 -9.35
N GLY A 188 20.74 21.86 -10.05
CA GLY A 188 21.74 21.00 -10.69
C GLY A 188 21.88 19.57 -10.15
N ARG A 189 21.26 19.19 -9.05
CA ARG A 189 21.26 17.79 -8.62
C ARG A 189 20.18 17.02 -9.39
N SER A 190 20.59 16.29 -10.44
CA SER A 190 19.71 15.40 -11.17
C SER A 190 19.14 14.34 -10.21
N LEU A 191 17.81 14.29 -10.05
CA LEU A 191 17.12 13.28 -9.26
C LEU A 191 17.46 11.85 -9.72
N PHE A 192 17.88 11.71 -10.99
CA PHE A 192 18.20 10.44 -11.63
C PHE A 192 19.68 10.06 -11.58
N ALA A 193 20.58 10.98 -11.20
CA ALA A 193 22.03 10.72 -11.22
C ALA A 193 22.44 9.52 -10.37
N ASN A 194 21.79 9.32 -9.21
CA ASN A 194 22.10 8.22 -8.32
C ASN A 194 21.48 6.88 -8.77
N TYR A 195 20.39 6.90 -9.56
CA TYR A 195 19.69 5.67 -9.95
C TYR A 195 20.55 4.77 -10.84
N GLY A 196 21.29 5.32 -11.79
CA GLY A 196 22.16 4.54 -12.67
C GLY A 196 23.24 3.76 -11.92
N VAL A 197 23.76 4.32 -10.83
CA VAL A 197 24.77 3.66 -9.97
C VAL A 197 24.09 2.62 -9.07
N LEU A 198 22.96 2.95 -8.47
CA LEU A 198 22.23 2.06 -7.57
C LEU A 198 21.70 0.82 -8.29
N LEU A 199 21.16 0.97 -9.51
CA LEU A 199 20.64 -0.14 -10.31
C LEU A 199 21.69 -1.18 -10.70
N LYS A 200 22.99 -0.83 -10.64
CA LYS A 200 24.09 -1.79 -10.84
C LYS A 200 24.37 -2.65 -9.61
N ARG A 201 23.81 -2.33 -8.44
CA ARG A 201 24.05 -3.05 -7.19
C ARG A 201 23.07 -4.23 -7.05
N PRO A 202 23.56 -5.48 -6.92
CA PRO A 202 22.68 -6.66 -6.75
C PRO A 202 21.71 -6.55 -5.58
N LEU A 203 22.14 -5.92 -4.49
CA LEU A 203 21.33 -5.68 -3.30
C LEU A 203 20.05 -4.89 -3.60
N ILE A 204 20.08 -3.94 -4.52
CA ILE A 204 18.91 -3.15 -4.92
C ILE A 204 17.84 -4.08 -5.51
N TRP A 205 18.21 -4.94 -6.46
CA TRP A 205 17.27 -5.89 -7.08
C TRP A 205 16.73 -6.91 -6.08
N TYR A 206 17.57 -7.38 -5.18
CA TYR A 206 17.15 -8.27 -4.09
C TYR A 206 16.09 -7.62 -3.19
N THR A 207 16.30 -6.37 -2.79
CA THR A 207 15.34 -5.64 -1.95
C THR A 207 14.08 -5.22 -2.71
N VAL A 208 14.15 -4.92 -4.02
CA VAL A 208 12.99 -4.77 -4.90
C VAL A 208 12.16 -6.06 -4.94
N ALA A 209 12.83 -7.21 -5.05
CA ALA A 209 12.16 -8.52 -5.05
C ALA A 209 11.52 -8.84 -3.68
N CYS A 210 12.14 -8.45 -2.56
CA CYS A 210 11.53 -8.53 -1.23
C CYS A 210 10.29 -7.61 -1.11
N ALA A 211 10.40 -6.39 -1.60
CA ALA A 211 9.30 -5.43 -1.60
C ALA A 211 8.11 -5.91 -2.46
N TYR A 212 8.38 -6.55 -3.60
CA TYR A 212 7.36 -7.18 -4.42
C TYR A 212 6.53 -8.20 -3.63
N LEU A 213 7.21 -9.15 -2.97
CA LEU A 213 6.53 -10.19 -2.20
C LEU A 213 5.77 -9.63 -0.99
N SER A 214 6.29 -8.57 -0.35
CA SER A 214 5.59 -7.90 0.76
C SER A 214 4.27 -7.24 0.33
N ALA A 215 4.21 -6.75 -0.92
CA ALA A 215 3.04 -6.06 -1.44
C ALA A 215 1.95 -6.98 -2.00
N LEU A 216 2.27 -8.23 -2.32
CA LEU A 216 1.35 -9.18 -2.93
C LEU A 216 0.05 -9.38 -2.12
N PRO A 217 0.07 -9.62 -0.79
CA PRO A 217 -1.16 -9.74 -0.01
C PRO A 217 -1.95 -8.44 0.09
N PHE A 218 -1.26 -7.30 0.03
CA PHE A 218 -1.92 -6.00 0.00
C PHE A 218 -2.68 -5.80 -1.30
N SER A 219 -2.08 -6.15 -2.44
CA SER A 219 -2.72 -6.10 -3.75
C SER A 219 -3.99 -6.96 -3.80
N LEU A 220 -3.93 -8.18 -3.25
CA LEU A 220 -5.10 -9.06 -3.13
C LEU A 220 -6.18 -8.49 -2.20
N SER A 221 -5.80 -7.79 -1.13
CA SER A 221 -6.77 -7.16 -0.22
C SER A 221 -7.57 -6.05 -0.89
N MET A 222 -6.99 -5.39 -1.88
CA MET A 222 -7.65 -4.33 -2.63
C MET A 222 -8.50 -4.85 -3.80
N SER A 223 -8.35 -6.12 -4.17
CA SER A 223 -8.94 -6.66 -5.40
C SER A 223 -9.73 -7.95 -5.18
N PHE A 224 -9.08 -9.05 -4.86
CA PHE A 224 -9.67 -10.39 -4.93
C PHE A 224 -10.04 -11.04 -3.59
N TYR A 225 -9.49 -10.65 -2.43
CA TYR A 225 -9.97 -11.19 -1.15
C TYR A 225 -11.43 -10.88 -0.88
N PRO A 226 -11.97 -9.67 -1.13
CA PRO A 226 -13.40 -9.42 -0.98
C PRO A 226 -14.27 -10.31 -1.86
N LEU A 227 -13.80 -10.63 -3.08
CA LEU A 227 -14.51 -11.49 -4.01
C LEU A 227 -14.53 -12.93 -3.52
N LEU A 228 -13.38 -13.47 -3.06
CA LEU A 228 -13.29 -14.80 -2.48
C LEU A 228 -14.23 -14.96 -1.27
N LEU A 229 -14.24 -13.97 -0.37
CA LEU A 229 -15.10 -14.00 0.81
C LEU A 229 -16.58 -13.94 0.42
N LYS A 230 -16.93 -13.16 -0.60
CA LYS A 230 -18.28 -13.10 -1.17
C LYS A 230 -18.69 -14.45 -1.75
N ASP A 231 -17.83 -15.10 -2.54
CA ASP A 231 -18.09 -16.42 -3.13
C ASP A 231 -18.25 -17.51 -2.05
N TYR A 232 -17.60 -17.34 -0.91
CA TYR A 232 -17.79 -18.20 0.27
C TYR A 232 -19.07 -17.92 1.06
N GLY A 233 -19.87 -16.95 0.64
CA GLY A 233 -21.12 -16.58 1.28
C GLY A 233 -20.97 -15.66 2.49
N TYR A 234 -19.78 -15.10 2.71
CA TYR A 234 -19.61 -14.12 3.78
C TYR A 234 -20.31 -12.81 3.43
N GLU A 235 -21.02 -12.28 4.40
CA GLU A 235 -21.57 -10.94 4.31
C GLU A 235 -20.45 -9.89 4.31
N SER A 236 -20.76 -8.69 3.80
CA SER A 236 -19.79 -7.61 3.67
C SER A 236 -19.15 -7.19 4.99
N GLN A 237 -19.88 -7.28 6.13
CA GLN A 237 -19.34 -6.99 7.46
C GLN A 237 -18.20 -7.94 7.83
N ALA A 238 -18.42 -9.25 7.64
CA ALA A 238 -17.41 -10.27 7.92
C ALA A 238 -16.21 -10.08 7.01
N SER A 239 -16.43 -9.77 5.72
CA SER A 239 -15.37 -9.47 4.76
C SER A 239 -14.52 -8.27 5.20
N GLY A 240 -15.16 -7.18 5.63
CA GLY A 240 -14.46 -5.99 6.13
C GLY A 240 -13.58 -6.31 7.36
N ILE A 241 -14.10 -7.09 8.32
CA ILE A 241 -13.35 -7.50 9.51
C ILE A 241 -12.17 -8.40 9.12
N LEU A 242 -12.39 -9.44 8.31
CA LEU A 242 -11.35 -10.38 7.91
C LEU A 242 -10.21 -9.70 7.16
N ILE A 243 -10.52 -8.80 6.23
CA ILE A 243 -9.51 -8.04 5.48
C ILE A 243 -8.73 -7.08 6.41
N ALA A 244 -9.41 -6.46 7.39
CA ALA A 244 -8.76 -5.58 8.36
C ALA A 244 -7.75 -6.33 9.25
N LEU A 245 -7.96 -7.63 9.55
CA LEU A 245 -7.00 -8.45 10.31
C LEU A 245 -5.63 -8.52 9.65
N ARG A 246 -5.54 -8.48 8.32
CA ARG A 246 -4.26 -8.37 7.64
C ARG A 246 -3.50 -7.08 8.03
N ALA A 247 -4.19 -5.94 8.12
CA ALA A 247 -3.55 -4.70 8.56
C ALA A 247 -3.11 -4.77 10.03
N VAL A 248 -3.91 -5.41 10.89
CA VAL A 248 -3.52 -5.68 12.29
C VAL A 248 -2.25 -6.52 12.35
N GLY A 249 -2.13 -7.58 11.56
CA GLY A 249 -0.91 -8.39 11.46
C GLY A 249 0.31 -7.57 11.02
N SER A 250 0.14 -6.68 10.04
CA SER A 250 1.21 -5.79 9.57
C SER A 250 1.67 -4.78 10.65
N ILE A 251 0.74 -4.25 11.45
CA ILE A 251 1.06 -3.39 12.60
C ILE A 251 1.83 -4.19 13.66
N ALA A 252 1.40 -5.40 13.96
CA ALA A 252 2.08 -6.27 14.92
C ALA A 252 3.53 -6.56 14.48
N ALA A 253 3.79 -6.71 13.18
CA ALA A 253 5.16 -6.79 12.66
C ALA A 253 6.01 -5.57 13.06
N GLY A 254 5.47 -4.37 12.89
CA GLY A 254 6.17 -3.13 13.25
C GLY A 254 6.45 -2.99 14.74
N LEU A 255 5.53 -3.40 15.58
CA LEU A 255 5.62 -3.22 17.03
C LEU A 255 6.45 -4.31 17.71
N VAL A 256 6.28 -5.56 17.28
CA VAL A 256 6.84 -6.74 17.98
C VAL A 256 8.05 -7.30 17.22
N ALA A 257 7.89 -7.53 15.92
CA ALA A 257 8.90 -8.24 15.13
C ALA A 257 10.10 -7.35 14.73
N ALA A 258 9.94 -6.03 14.70
CA ALA A 258 11.01 -5.10 14.28
C ALA A 258 12.35 -5.34 14.98
N ARG A 259 12.33 -5.63 16.29
CA ARG A 259 13.51 -5.91 17.10
C ARG A 259 14.21 -7.25 16.77
N PHE A 260 13.52 -8.16 16.09
CA PHE A 260 14.01 -9.47 15.71
C PHE A 260 14.42 -9.56 14.24
N VAL A 261 14.07 -8.55 13.43
CA VAL A 261 14.44 -8.49 12.02
C VAL A 261 15.94 -8.21 11.93
N LYS A 262 16.68 -9.19 11.46
CA LYS A 262 18.13 -9.07 11.20
C LYS A 262 18.33 -8.86 9.70
N THR A 263 19.36 -8.06 9.36
CA THR A 263 19.79 -7.81 7.96
C THR A 263 21.07 -8.61 7.66
N GLY A 264 21.44 -8.66 6.38
CA GLY A 264 22.68 -9.32 5.93
C GLY A 264 22.50 -10.70 5.35
N ALA A 265 23.61 -11.26 4.86
CA ALA A 265 23.64 -12.52 4.11
C ALA A 265 23.19 -13.76 4.91
N ALA A 266 23.33 -13.75 6.23
CA ALA A 266 22.92 -14.84 7.11
C ALA A 266 21.48 -14.76 7.59
N SER A 267 20.76 -13.66 7.29
CA SER A 267 19.41 -13.43 7.81
C SER A 267 18.40 -14.41 7.19
N LEU A 268 17.61 -15.07 8.03
CA LEU A 268 16.46 -15.89 7.61
C LEU A 268 15.15 -15.10 7.59
N SER A 269 15.14 -13.84 8.07
CA SER A 269 13.94 -13.02 8.15
C SER A 269 13.14 -12.95 6.83
N PRO A 270 13.75 -12.71 5.65
CA PRO A 270 13.00 -12.65 4.41
C PRO A 270 12.46 -14.01 3.95
N VAL A 271 13.14 -15.11 4.29
CA VAL A 271 12.69 -16.46 3.94
C VAL A 271 11.49 -16.85 4.80
N ILE A 272 11.58 -16.66 6.12
CA ILE A 272 10.48 -16.97 7.05
C ILE A 272 9.25 -16.12 6.72
N ALA A 273 9.43 -14.82 6.49
CA ALA A 273 8.37 -13.92 6.10
C ALA A 273 7.75 -14.30 4.75
N GLY A 274 8.58 -14.64 3.76
CA GLY A 274 8.13 -15.06 2.44
C GLY A 274 7.34 -16.37 2.47
N VAL A 275 7.81 -17.37 3.23
CA VAL A 275 7.09 -18.65 3.41
C VAL A 275 5.74 -18.40 4.10
N SER A 276 5.70 -17.56 5.14
CA SER A 276 4.43 -17.23 5.81
C SER A 276 3.44 -16.53 4.87
N VAL A 277 3.90 -15.61 4.01
CA VAL A 277 3.07 -14.99 2.97
C VAL A 277 2.57 -16.02 1.97
N ALA A 278 3.47 -16.86 1.43
CA ALA A 278 3.14 -17.86 0.42
C ALA A 278 2.12 -18.89 0.92
N LEU A 279 2.38 -19.45 2.10
CA LEU A 279 1.47 -20.42 2.71
C LEU A 279 0.13 -19.81 3.05
N SER A 280 0.10 -18.60 3.63
CA SER A 280 -1.17 -17.95 3.95
C SER A 280 -2.00 -17.66 2.71
N VAL A 281 -1.40 -17.11 1.64
CA VAL A 281 -2.11 -16.84 0.38
C VAL A 281 -2.68 -18.12 -0.21
N GLY A 282 -1.89 -19.20 -0.27
CA GLY A 282 -2.34 -20.48 -0.82
C GLY A 282 -3.35 -21.22 0.07
N LEU A 283 -3.30 -21.06 1.40
CA LEU A 283 -4.15 -21.80 2.33
C LEU A 283 -5.47 -21.08 2.67
N ILE A 284 -5.57 -19.75 2.49
CA ILE A 284 -6.81 -18.99 2.75
C ILE A 284 -8.04 -19.66 2.10
N PRO A 285 -7.99 -20.14 0.84
CA PRO A 285 -9.16 -20.76 0.22
C PRO A 285 -9.38 -22.23 0.57
N VAL A 286 -8.54 -22.86 1.40
CA VAL A 286 -8.66 -24.30 1.70
C VAL A 286 -9.87 -24.63 2.57
N LEU A 287 -10.17 -23.77 3.55
CA LEU A 287 -11.28 -23.97 4.47
C LEU A 287 -12.17 -22.73 4.50
N ASN A 288 -13.45 -22.92 4.20
CA ASN A 288 -14.48 -21.90 4.39
C ASN A 288 -14.84 -21.79 5.88
N ASN A 289 -13.91 -21.26 6.67
CA ASN A 289 -14.08 -21.04 8.11
C ASN A 289 -13.51 -19.67 8.49
N ALA A 290 -14.32 -18.79 9.06
CA ALA A 290 -13.96 -17.41 9.37
C ALA A 290 -12.75 -17.30 10.32
N TRP A 291 -12.65 -18.20 11.32
CA TRP A 291 -11.53 -18.20 12.27
C TRP A 291 -10.21 -18.59 11.59
N PHE A 292 -10.26 -19.61 10.73
CA PHE A 292 -9.11 -20.05 9.95
C PHE A 292 -8.65 -18.96 8.99
N ILE A 293 -9.57 -18.38 8.22
CA ILE A 293 -9.27 -17.26 7.29
C ILE A 293 -8.72 -16.07 8.07
N GLY A 294 -9.35 -15.70 9.20
CA GLY A 294 -8.91 -14.59 10.04
C GLY A 294 -7.50 -14.80 10.60
N PHE A 295 -7.19 -16.02 11.06
CA PHE A 295 -5.84 -16.38 11.48
C PHE A 295 -4.83 -16.24 10.33
N LEU A 296 -5.13 -16.76 9.16
CA LEU A 296 -4.24 -16.62 7.99
C LEU A 296 -4.11 -15.17 7.52
N MET A 297 -5.16 -14.35 7.63
CA MET A 297 -5.09 -12.91 7.37
C MET A 297 -4.14 -12.18 8.34
N LEU A 298 -4.14 -12.55 9.63
CA LEU A 298 -3.14 -12.03 10.58
C LEU A 298 -1.72 -12.49 10.22
N VAL A 299 -1.53 -13.76 9.89
CA VAL A 299 -0.21 -14.33 9.53
C VAL A 299 0.33 -13.71 8.25
N VAL A 300 -0.49 -13.55 7.21
CA VAL A 300 -0.06 -12.92 5.96
C VAL A 300 0.28 -11.45 6.17
N GLY A 301 -0.47 -10.76 7.05
CA GLY A 301 -0.18 -9.39 7.46
C GLY A 301 1.16 -9.29 8.19
N LEU A 302 1.40 -10.17 9.15
CA LEU A 302 2.66 -10.24 9.90
C LEU A 302 3.85 -10.51 8.96
N GLY A 303 3.74 -11.51 8.08
CA GLY A 303 4.78 -11.85 7.11
C GLY A 303 5.09 -10.69 6.16
N SER A 304 4.05 -10.06 5.56
CA SER A 304 4.25 -8.91 4.68
C SER A 304 4.86 -7.72 5.42
N GLY A 305 4.47 -7.48 6.67
CA GLY A 305 5.04 -6.43 7.51
C GLY A 305 6.52 -6.67 7.84
N ILE A 306 6.90 -7.90 8.21
CA ILE A 306 8.30 -8.28 8.45
C ILE A 306 9.13 -8.09 7.17
N MET A 307 8.62 -8.51 6.02
CA MET A 307 9.29 -8.35 4.74
C MET A 307 9.49 -6.87 4.39
N THR A 308 8.48 -6.03 4.64
CA THR A 308 8.57 -4.57 4.46
C THR A 308 9.64 -3.95 5.34
N LEU A 309 9.68 -4.30 6.62
CA LEU A 309 10.72 -3.85 7.55
C LEU A 309 12.10 -4.31 7.10
N TYR A 310 12.22 -5.58 6.69
CA TYR A 310 13.48 -6.13 6.24
C TYR A 310 14.07 -5.35 5.06
N PHE A 311 13.27 -5.07 4.02
CA PHE A 311 13.79 -4.31 2.88
C PHE A 311 14.16 -2.87 3.28
N GLN A 312 13.36 -2.21 4.12
CA GLN A 312 13.64 -0.83 4.56
C GLN A 312 14.90 -0.73 5.40
N ILE A 313 15.07 -1.65 6.36
CA ILE A 313 16.28 -1.69 7.23
C ILE A 313 17.50 -2.05 6.38
N THR A 314 17.40 -3.07 5.51
CA THR A 314 18.50 -3.46 4.63
C THR A 314 18.95 -2.31 3.73
N MET A 315 18.00 -1.59 3.11
CA MET A 315 18.34 -0.40 2.33
C MET A 315 19.01 0.68 3.17
N SER A 316 18.55 0.88 4.40
CA SER A 316 19.14 1.90 5.28
C SER A 316 20.54 1.53 5.75
N ASP A 317 20.81 0.25 6.04
CA ASP A 317 22.10 -0.23 6.56
C ASP A 317 23.20 -0.31 5.50
N TYR A 318 22.82 -0.59 4.24
CA TYR A 318 23.78 -0.86 3.17
C TYR A 318 23.85 0.23 2.10
N THR A 319 23.21 1.39 2.31
CA THR A 319 23.34 2.55 1.43
C THR A 319 23.83 3.78 2.18
N ALA A 320 24.71 4.56 1.54
CA ALA A 320 25.20 5.80 2.12
C ALA A 320 24.06 6.78 2.40
N GLN A 321 24.18 7.60 3.43
CA GLN A 321 23.14 8.54 3.85
C GLN A 321 22.65 9.44 2.68
N ALA A 322 23.56 9.87 1.79
CA ALA A 322 23.24 10.69 0.63
C ALA A 322 22.43 9.96 -0.47
N GLU A 323 22.51 8.62 -0.52
CA GLU A 323 21.83 7.77 -1.52
C GLU A 323 20.57 7.10 -0.98
N ARG A 324 20.38 7.11 0.35
CA ARG A 324 19.33 6.33 1.05
C ARG A 324 17.92 6.62 0.54
N GLY A 325 17.62 7.89 0.29
CA GLY A 325 16.32 8.28 -0.26
C GLY A 325 16.05 7.68 -1.63
N SER A 326 17.04 7.73 -2.53
CA SER A 326 16.96 7.14 -3.88
C SER A 326 16.87 5.61 -3.82
N ALA A 327 17.61 4.98 -2.91
CA ALA A 327 17.58 3.53 -2.72
C ALA A 327 16.20 3.05 -2.21
N LEU A 328 15.62 3.73 -1.22
CA LEU A 328 14.28 3.42 -0.71
C LEU A 328 13.19 3.63 -1.78
N ALA A 329 13.35 4.66 -2.63
CA ALA A 329 12.43 4.90 -3.76
C ALA A 329 12.51 3.75 -4.78
N LEU A 330 13.72 3.25 -5.09
CA LEU A 330 13.89 2.06 -5.94
C LEU A 330 13.28 0.81 -5.31
N GLY A 331 13.44 0.61 -4.01
CA GLY A 331 12.77 -0.46 -3.28
C GLY A 331 11.24 -0.40 -3.43
N GLY A 332 10.68 0.81 -3.44
CA GLY A 332 9.25 1.04 -3.70
C GLY A 332 8.75 0.59 -5.08
N LEU A 333 9.65 0.43 -6.09
CA LEU A 333 9.28 -0.15 -7.38
C LEU A 333 8.74 -1.58 -7.23
N GLY A 334 9.27 -2.37 -6.29
CA GLY A 334 8.76 -3.71 -6.00
C GLY A 334 7.28 -3.69 -5.60
N TRP A 335 6.87 -2.70 -4.79
CA TRP A 335 5.47 -2.47 -4.46
C TRP A 335 4.65 -2.14 -5.71
N GLY A 336 5.13 -1.21 -6.54
CA GLY A 336 4.46 -0.84 -7.79
C GLY A 336 4.30 -2.03 -8.73
N PHE A 337 5.34 -2.83 -8.93
CA PHE A 337 5.28 -4.03 -9.76
C PHE A 337 4.29 -5.07 -9.22
N SER A 338 4.25 -5.29 -7.90
CA SER A 338 3.29 -6.21 -7.31
C SER A 338 1.85 -5.73 -7.50
N HIS A 339 1.57 -4.43 -7.30
CA HIS A 339 0.24 -3.86 -7.53
C HIS A 339 -0.16 -3.87 -9.01
N LEU A 340 0.80 -3.80 -9.92
CA LEU A 340 0.55 -3.90 -11.35
C LEU A 340 0.26 -5.34 -11.78
N THR A 341 1.05 -6.31 -11.29
CA THR A 341 1.02 -7.67 -11.83
C THR A 341 0.10 -8.61 -11.06
N THR A 342 -0.02 -8.47 -9.73
CA THR A 342 -0.80 -9.41 -8.91
C THR A 342 -2.29 -9.40 -9.23
N PRO A 343 -3.00 -8.22 -9.29
CA PRO A 343 -4.41 -8.23 -9.64
C PRO A 343 -4.65 -8.70 -11.08
N LEU A 344 -3.77 -8.35 -12.01
CA LEU A 344 -3.90 -8.79 -13.41
C LEU A 344 -3.73 -10.30 -13.54
N ALA A 345 -2.70 -10.86 -12.91
CA ALA A 345 -2.47 -12.32 -12.90
C ALA A 345 -3.64 -13.05 -12.24
N MET A 346 -4.14 -12.53 -11.11
CA MET A 346 -5.27 -13.14 -10.41
C MET A 346 -6.56 -13.06 -11.23
N GLY A 347 -6.83 -11.94 -11.91
CA GLY A 347 -7.98 -11.80 -12.79
C GLY A 347 -7.94 -12.77 -13.96
N TYR A 348 -6.76 -12.93 -14.59
CA TYR A 348 -6.56 -13.93 -15.63
C TYR A 348 -6.81 -15.36 -15.12
N LEU A 349 -6.26 -15.70 -13.95
CA LEU A 349 -6.47 -17.01 -13.34
C LEU A 349 -7.94 -17.24 -12.98
N GLU A 350 -8.63 -16.23 -12.46
CA GLU A 350 -10.05 -16.35 -12.13
C GLU A 350 -10.89 -16.73 -13.35
N ASP A 351 -10.68 -16.05 -14.49
CA ASP A 351 -11.48 -16.28 -15.70
C ASP A 351 -11.18 -17.65 -16.37
N HIS A 352 -9.96 -18.20 -16.18
CA HIS A 352 -9.54 -19.43 -16.87
C HIS A 352 -9.59 -20.69 -16.01
N VAL A 353 -9.27 -20.58 -14.73
CA VAL A 353 -9.19 -21.74 -13.80
C VAL A 353 -10.06 -21.57 -12.56
N GLY A 354 -10.63 -20.38 -12.34
CA GLY A 354 -11.45 -20.04 -11.18
C GLY A 354 -10.67 -19.36 -10.05
N LEU A 355 -11.41 -18.71 -9.16
CA LEU A 355 -10.85 -17.87 -8.10
C LEU A 355 -10.02 -18.69 -7.10
N VAL A 356 -10.54 -19.81 -6.61
CA VAL A 356 -9.85 -20.67 -5.61
C VAL A 356 -8.55 -21.27 -6.17
N PRO A 357 -8.53 -21.92 -7.35
CA PRO A 357 -7.27 -22.38 -7.96
C PRO A 357 -6.29 -21.23 -8.23
N GLY A 358 -6.78 -20.03 -8.57
CA GLY A 358 -5.94 -18.84 -8.73
C GLY A 358 -5.13 -18.51 -7.48
N PHE A 359 -5.73 -18.61 -6.29
CA PHE A 359 -5.02 -18.42 -5.02
C PHE A 359 -3.96 -19.51 -4.77
N TYR A 360 -4.21 -20.77 -5.15
CA TYR A 360 -3.20 -21.83 -5.06
C TYR A 360 -1.99 -21.54 -5.96
N VAL A 361 -2.24 -21.11 -7.19
CA VAL A 361 -1.19 -20.72 -8.14
C VAL A 361 -0.38 -19.53 -7.61
N LEU A 362 -1.03 -18.51 -7.06
CA LEU A 362 -0.32 -17.36 -6.48
C LEU A 362 0.45 -17.73 -5.22
N GLY A 363 -0.08 -18.63 -4.38
CA GLY A 363 0.64 -19.17 -3.23
C GLY A 363 1.89 -19.95 -3.64
N ALA A 364 1.78 -20.81 -4.64
CA ALA A 364 2.90 -21.54 -5.22
C ALA A 364 3.94 -20.59 -5.85
N PHE A 365 3.48 -19.59 -6.60
CA PHE A 365 4.34 -18.54 -7.14
C PHE A 365 5.10 -17.81 -6.03
N ALA A 366 4.43 -17.40 -4.96
CA ALA A 366 5.05 -16.70 -3.83
C ALA A 366 6.07 -17.61 -3.12
N LEU A 367 5.82 -18.92 -3.06
CA LEU A 367 6.77 -19.90 -2.50
C LEU A 367 8.02 -20.03 -3.38
N CYS A 368 7.86 -20.17 -4.70
CA CYS A 368 8.96 -20.19 -5.67
C CYS A 368 9.76 -18.88 -5.62
N TRP A 369 9.07 -17.74 -5.52
CA TRP A 369 9.70 -16.43 -5.37
C TRP A 369 10.53 -16.34 -4.09
N THR A 370 10.01 -16.87 -2.98
CA THR A 370 10.74 -16.95 -1.70
C THR A 370 12.00 -17.84 -1.83
N GLY A 371 11.90 -18.96 -2.52
CA GLY A 371 13.06 -19.82 -2.85
C GLY A 371 14.11 -19.07 -3.67
N THR A 372 13.67 -18.31 -4.68
CA THR A 372 14.56 -17.43 -5.48
C THR A 372 15.25 -16.39 -4.59
N LEU A 373 14.51 -15.74 -3.66
CA LEU A 373 15.11 -14.81 -2.70
C LEU A 373 16.16 -15.49 -1.80
N ALA A 374 15.90 -16.71 -1.34
CA ALA A 374 16.85 -17.47 -0.54
C ALA A 374 18.15 -17.76 -1.31
N LEU A 375 18.04 -18.13 -2.59
CA LEU A 375 19.18 -18.40 -3.49
C LEU A 375 19.93 -17.12 -3.89
N MET A 376 19.23 -16.02 -4.14
CA MET A 376 19.84 -14.73 -4.51
C MET A 376 20.57 -14.03 -3.34
N ARG A 377 20.25 -14.38 -2.10
CA ARG A 377 20.78 -13.71 -0.91
C ARG A 377 22.31 -13.67 -0.85
N PRO A 378 23.07 -14.76 -1.02
CA PRO A 378 24.53 -14.70 -1.00
C PRO A 378 25.10 -13.76 -2.07
N TRP A 379 24.55 -13.81 -3.27
CA TRP A 379 24.95 -12.95 -4.39
C TRP A 379 24.65 -11.48 -4.09
N ALA A 380 23.49 -11.16 -3.52
CA ALA A 380 23.09 -9.80 -3.20
C ALA A 380 24.05 -9.12 -2.22
N PHE A 381 24.56 -9.87 -1.25
CA PHE A 381 25.45 -9.34 -0.21
C PHE A 381 26.94 -9.55 -0.48
N ALA A 382 27.34 -10.24 -1.57
CA ALA A 382 28.74 -10.61 -1.84
C ALA A 382 29.72 -9.43 -1.92
N LYS A 383 29.25 -8.25 -2.36
CA LYS A 383 30.07 -7.04 -2.55
C LYS A 383 29.64 -5.88 -1.64
N THR A 384 28.85 -6.14 -0.59
CA THR A 384 28.31 -5.09 0.27
C THR A 384 28.95 -5.14 1.66
N ARG A 385 29.33 -3.97 2.19
CA ARG A 385 29.68 -3.78 3.60
C ARG A 385 28.63 -2.89 4.23
N PRO A 386 28.23 -3.13 5.51
CA PRO A 386 27.35 -2.20 6.21
C PRO A 386 28.01 -0.81 6.23
N SER A 387 27.22 0.22 5.93
CA SER A 387 27.64 1.60 6.18
C SER A 387 27.58 1.80 7.69
N GLY A 388 28.74 1.77 8.38
CA GLY A 388 28.87 2.05 9.79
C GLY A 388 28.32 3.40 10.20
#